data_61642470b68ea2847e95481bd28a5b08
#
_entry.id   61642470b68ea2847e95481bd28a5b08
#
_cell.length_a   1.000
_cell.length_b   1.000
_cell.length_c   1.000
_cell.angle_alpha   90.00
_cell.angle_beta   90.00
_cell.angle_gamma   90.00
#
_symmetry.space_group_name_H-M   'P 1'
#
loop_
_entity.id
_entity.type
_entity.pdbx_description
1 polymer ?
#
loop_
_entity_poly.entity_id
_entity_poly.type
_entity_poly.pdbx_seq_one_letter_code
_entity_poly.pdbx_strand_id
1 'polypeptide(L)'
;VWNFPIESIDGKDWAEFTVDAETGEVWTRHSYIAHADYKVYPAPVESPQHTTPLPPADGRVTLINPHAPGASPFGWHDTNGAAGAEFTTTQGNNVHAYTDVDANDSPDAGSSPDCGASLVCSFTLDLTQAPSAYRPAAVTNLFYFNNFMHDVTYPFGFDEAGGNFQTNNYGNGGLGNDSGMAEEQDGTSTDNANFGTPAD
;
A
#
# COMPACT_ATOMS: atom_id res chain seq x y z
N VAL A 1 -23.94 -6.11 -28.48
CA VAL A 1 -22.96 -6.35 -27.39
C VAL A 1 -23.69 -6.73 -26.12
N TRP A 2 -23.06 -7.55 -25.31
CA TRP A 2 -23.49 -7.87 -23.97
C TRP A 2 -22.52 -7.25 -22.96
N ASN A 3 -23.06 -6.64 -21.91
CA ASN A 3 -22.28 -6.15 -20.77
C ASN A 3 -22.72 -6.92 -19.53
N PHE A 4 -21.76 -7.49 -18.80
CA PHE A 4 -22.05 -8.18 -17.56
C PHE A 4 -20.86 -8.12 -16.60
N PRO A 5 -21.11 -7.89 -15.31
CA PRO A 5 -20.08 -8.00 -14.29
C PRO A 5 -19.80 -9.48 -13.95
N ILE A 6 -18.56 -9.80 -13.71
CA ILE A 6 -18.10 -11.07 -13.17
C ILE A 6 -17.28 -10.77 -11.92
N GLU A 7 -17.65 -11.43 -10.82
CA GLU A 7 -16.89 -11.43 -9.58
C GLU A 7 -16.33 -12.81 -9.34
N SER A 8 -15.04 -12.93 -9.02
CA SER A 8 -14.43 -14.18 -8.64
C SER A 8 -14.93 -14.64 -7.27
N ILE A 9 -15.01 -15.97 -7.07
CA ILE A 9 -15.52 -16.54 -5.80
C ILE A 9 -14.65 -16.15 -4.60
N ASP A 10 -13.37 -15.88 -4.81
CA ASP A 10 -12.43 -15.46 -3.78
C ASP A 10 -12.41 -13.93 -3.57
N GLY A 11 -13.26 -13.17 -4.27
CA GLY A 11 -13.37 -11.72 -4.17
C GLY A 11 -12.18 -10.93 -4.73
N LYS A 12 -11.20 -11.62 -5.35
CA LYS A 12 -9.96 -10.98 -5.81
C LYS A 12 -10.03 -10.40 -7.21
N ASP A 13 -11.09 -10.67 -7.93
CA ASP A 13 -11.33 -10.13 -9.26
C ASP A 13 -12.81 -9.81 -9.43
N TRP A 14 -13.09 -8.57 -9.78
CA TRP A 14 -14.43 -8.09 -10.11
C TRP A 14 -14.32 -7.14 -11.29
N ALA A 15 -14.91 -7.52 -12.41
CA ALA A 15 -14.77 -6.75 -13.63
C ALA A 15 -16.04 -6.78 -14.48
N GLU A 16 -16.30 -5.71 -15.21
CA GLU A 16 -17.27 -5.66 -16.27
C GLU A 16 -16.63 -6.08 -17.60
N PHE A 17 -17.31 -6.97 -18.29
CA PHE A 17 -16.91 -7.43 -19.61
C PHE A 17 -17.91 -6.92 -20.65
N THR A 18 -17.40 -6.35 -21.74
CA THR A 18 -18.16 -6.09 -22.97
C THR A 18 -17.81 -7.17 -23.98
N VAL A 19 -18.80 -7.93 -24.42
CA VAL A 19 -18.63 -9.10 -25.27
C VAL A 19 -19.45 -8.93 -26.56
N ASP A 20 -18.86 -9.31 -27.67
CA ASP A 20 -19.58 -9.38 -28.93
C ASP A 20 -20.73 -10.40 -28.84
N ALA A 21 -21.95 -10.00 -29.21
CA ALA A 21 -23.15 -10.82 -29.04
C ALA A 21 -23.23 -11.98 -30.05
N GLU A 22 -22.47 -11.94 -31.14
CA GLU A 22 -22.50 -12.93 -32.22
C GLU A 22 -21.31 -13.90 -32.11
N THR A 23 -20.13 -13.37 -31.81
CA THR A 23 -18.88 -14.14 -31.81
C THR A 23 -18.45 -14.61 -30.43
N GLY A 24 -18.92 -13.94 -29.36
CA GLY A 24 -18.43 -14.17 -28.00
C GLY A 24 -17.06 -13.58 -27.72
N GLU A 25 -16.52 -12.76 -28.61
CA GLU A 25 -15.24 -12.09 -28.43
C GLU A 25 -15.33 -11.03 -27.32
N VAL A 26 -14.37 -11.02 -26.38
CA VAL A 26 -14.29 -10.01 -25.34
C VAL A 26 -13.64 -8.75 -25.94
N TRP A 27 -14.41 -7.66 -26.05
CA TRP A 27 -13.92 -6.39 -26.54
C TRP A 27 -13.25 -5.54 -25.47
N THR A 28 -13.85 -5.49 -24.28
CA THR A 28 -13.29 -4.74 -23.16
C THR A 28 -13.45 -5.52 -21.87
N ARG A 29 -12.49 -5.31 -20.98
CA ARG A 29 -12.57 -5.70 -19.56
C ARG A 29 -12.27 -4.47 -18.73
N HIS A 30 -13.22 -4.05 -17.91
CA HIS A 30 -13.06 -2.96 -16.97
C HIS A 30 -13.07 -3.54 -15.55
N SER A 31 -11.93 -3.46 -14.85
CA SER A 31 -11.84 -3.91 -13.47
C SER A 31 -12.49 -2.89 -12.54
N TYR A 32 -13.32 -3.38 -11.62
CA TYR A 32 -13.86 -2.60 -10.52
C TYR A 32 -12.95 -2.63 -9.29
N ILE A 33 -11.96 -3.53 -9.28
CA ILE A 33 -10.95 -3.58 -8.24
C ILE A 33 -9.74 -2.81 -8.74
N ALA A 34 -9.30 -1.84 -7.94
CA ALA A 34 -8.01 -1.21 -8.16
C ALA A 34 -6.91 -2.25 -7.90
N HIS A 35 -6.24 -2.69 -8.95
CA HIS A 35 -5.07 -3.54 -8.82
C HIS A 35 -3.90 -2.67 -8.37
N ALA A 36 -3.28 -3.02 -7.25
CA ALA A 36 -2.09 -2.37 -6.77
C ALA A 36 -0.97 -3.39 -6.64
N ASP A 37 0.15 -3.13 -7.31
CA ASP A 37 1.32 -3.99 -7.34
C ASP A 37 2.46 -3.36 -6.53
N TYR A 38 3.01 -4.09 -5.59
CA TYR A 38 4.09 -3.62 -4.75
C TYR A 38 5.33 -4.50 -4.90
N LYS A 39 6.44 -3.93 -5.36
CA LYS A 39 7.73 -4.63 -5.37
C LYS A 39 8.47 -4.40 -4.06
N VAL A 40 8.34 -5.36 -3.14
CA VAL A 40 8.76 -5.24 -1.74
C VAL A 40 9.43 -6.51 -1.23
N TYR A 41 10.05 -6.44 -0.07
CA TYR A 41 10.38 -7.61 0.73
C TYR A 41 9.08 -8.08 1.42
N PRO A 42 8.58 -9.29 1.13
CA PRO A 42 7.32 -9.74 1.73
C PRO A 42 7.55 -10.24 3.15
N ALA A 43 6.53 -10.16 4.00
CA ALA A 43 6.58 -10.83 5.30
C ALA A 43 6.85 -12.35 5.12
N PRO A 44 7.73 -12.99 5.93
CA PRO A 44 8.41 -12.42 7.11
C PRO A 44 9.77 -11.77 6.80
N VAL A 45 10.10 -11.51 5.54
CA VAL A 45 11.37 -10.91 5.13
C VAL A 45 11.18 -9.40 5.00
N GLU A 46 11.67 -8.62 5.96
CA GLU A 46 11.48 -7.17 6.03
C GLU A 46 12.56 -6.35 5.29
N SER A 47 13.72 -6.97 5.03
CA SER A 47 14.90 -6.27 4.51
C SER A 47 15.81 -7.22 3.71
N PRO A 48 16.80 -6.69 2.97
CA PRO A 48 17.77 -7.51 2.29
C PRO A 48 18.56 -8.40 3.28
N GLN A 49 18.74 -9.67 2.94
CA GLN A 49 19.64 -10.52 3.70
C GLN A 49 21.08 -10.04 3.50
N HIS A 50 21.73 -9.67 4.58
CA HIS A 50 23.13 -9.22 4.58
C HIS A 50 24.09 -10.42 4.46
N THR A 51 24.04 -11.08 3.30
CA THR A 51 24.90 -12.23 2.99
C THR A 51 26.06 -11.82 2.10
N THR A 52 27.13 -12.59 2.13
CA THR A 52 28.24 -12.40 1.17
C THR A 52 27.94 -13.08 -0.16
N PRO A 53 28.32 -12.49 -1.33
CA PRO A 53 29.02 -11.21 -1.44
C PRO A 53 28.11 -10.01 -1.19
N LEU A 54 28.68 -8.91 -0.70
CA LEU A 54 27.97 -7.63 -0.58
C LEU A 54 28.12 -6.84 -1.90
N PRO A 55 27.10 -6.07 -2.33
CA PRO A 55 25.77 -6.01 -1.73
C PRO A 55 24.97 -7.28 -2.02
N PRO A 56 23.95 -7.61 -1.18
CA PRO A 56 23.08 -8.76 -1.47
C PRO A 56 22.29 -8.54 -2.75
N ALA A 57 21.84 -9.62 -3.37
CA ALA A 57 20.93 -9.54 -4.51
C ALA A 57 19.57 -8.92 -4.09
N ASP A 58 18.90 -8.25 -5.04
CA ASP A 58 17.52 -7.79 -4.84
C ASP A 58 16.60 -9.00 -4.65
N GLY A 59 16.19 -9.25 -3.42
CA GLY A 59 15.30 -10.34 -3.02
C GLY A 59 13.83 -9.94 -2.95
N ARG A 60 13.48 -8.74 -3.43
CA ARG A 60 12.09 -8.28 -3.45
C ARG A 60 11.26 -9.08 -4.45
N VAL A 61 9.98 -9.25 -4.14
CA VAL A 61 8.99 -9.84 -5.03
C VAL A 61 7.88 -8.83 -5.33
N THR A 62 7.16 -9.03 -6.42
CA THR A 62 5.96 -8.25 -6.71
C THR A 62 4.75 -8.95 -6.10
N LEU A 63 4.06 -8.27 -5.21
CA LEU A 63 2.79 -8.69 -4.62
C LEU A 63 1.65 -7.95 -5.33
N ILE A 64 0.63 -8.68 -5.74
CA ILE A 64 -0.54 -8.15 -6.44
C ILE A 64 -1.71 -8.17 -5.48
N ASN A 65 -2.34 -7.02 -5.23
CA ASN A 65 -3.47 -6.86 -4.31
C ASN A 65 -3.27 -7.59 -2.96
N PRO A 66 -2.20 -7.31 -2.21
CA PRO A 66 -1.88 -8.05 -0.99
C PRO A 66 -2.80 -7.72 0.20
N HIS A 67 -3.71 -6.76 0.06
CA HIS A 67 -4.63 -6.35 1.13
C HIS A 67 -5.56 -7.49 1.56
N ALA A 68 -5.96 -7.49 2.83
CA ALA A 68 -6.98 -8.37 3.36
C ALA A 68 -8.38 -7.73 3.18
N PRO A 69 -9.29 -8.29 2.37
CA PRO A 69 -10.59 -7.68 2.11
C PRO A 69 -11.46 -7.44 3.34
N GLY A 70 -11.22 -8.17 4.43
CA GLY A 70 -11.95 -7.98 5.70
C GLY A 70 -11.51 -6.74 6.48
N ALA A 71 -10.27 -6.28 6.26
CA ALA A 71 -9.69 -5.12 6.94
C ALA A 71 -9.55 -3.90 6.02
N SER A 72 -9.30 -4.14 4.74
CA SER A 72 -9.12 -3.11 3.72
C SER A 72 -10.00 -3.44 2.50
N PRO A 73 -11.33 -3.27 2.60
CA PRO A 73 -12.29 -3.82 1.63
C PRO A 73 -12.15 -3.28 0.21
N PHE A 74 -11.63 -2.08 0.04
CA PHE A 74 -11.44 -1.43 -1.26
C PHE A 74 -9.95 -1.30 -1.65
N GLY A 75 -9.06 -1.99 -0.93
CA GLY A 75 -7.61 -1.87 -1.08
C GLY A 75 -7.01 -0.74 -0.26
N TRP A 76 -5.68 -0.68 -0.23
CA TRP A 76 -4.97 0.24 0.66
C TRP A 76 -4.99 1.70 0.24
N HIS A 77 -5.22 2.01 -1.04
CA HIS A 77 -5.24 3.37 -1.59
C HIS A 77 -6.63 4.03 -1.59
N ASP A 78 -7.67 3.29 -1.19
CA ASP A 78 -9.00 3.84 -0.99
C ASP A 78 -9.09 4.61 0.32
N THR A 79 -9.79 5.73 0.31
CA THR A 79 -10.07 6.53 1.52
C THR A 79 -11.52 6.99 1.59
N ASN A 80 -12.34 6.74 0.56
CA ASN A 80 -13.70 7.22 0.49
C ASN A 80 -14.75 6.12 0.72
N GLY A 81 -14.36 4.83 0.74
CA GLY A 81 -15.24 3.70 0.91
C GLY A 81 -16.01 3.31 -0.35
N ALA A 82 -15.49 3.69 -1.51
CA ALA A 82 -16.01 3.29 -2.81
C ALA A 82 -14.89 2.69 -3.65
N ALA A 83 -15.22 1.75 -4.52
CA ALA A 83 -14.21 1.09 -5.34
C ALA A 83 -13.40 2.08 -6.18
N GLY A 84 -12.09 2.07 -6.02
CA GLY A 84 -11.14 2.96 -6.68
C GLY A 84 -10.03 3.38 -5.73
N ALA A 85 -9.09 4.15 -6.23
CA ALA A 85 -8.00 4.69 -5.43
C ALA A 85 -8.05 6.23 -5.48
N GLU A 86 -8.04 6.88 -4.34
CA GLU A 86 -7.96 8.34 -4.27
C GLU A 86 -6.52 8.83 -4.40
N PHE A 87 -5.55 7.97 -4.11
CA PHE A 87 -4.13 8.31 -4.20
C PHE A 87 -3.39 7.33 -5.11
N THR A 88 -2.49 7.86 -5.91
CA THR A 88 -1.52 7.07 -6.70
C THR A 88 -0.16 6.97 -6.01
N THR A 89 0.03 7.69 -4.93
CA THR A 89 1.24 7.70 -4.11
C THR A 89 1.16 6.67 -2.98
N THR A 90 2.23 6.53 -2.20
CA THR A 90 2.27 5.71 -0.97
C THR A 90 1.45 6.31 0.17
N GLN A 91 0.20 6.62 -0.14
CA GLN A 91 -0.82 7.13 0.77
C GLN A 91 -2.13 6.37 0.57
N GLY A 92 -2.86 6.14 1.66
CA GLY A 92 -4.15 5.46 1.61
C GLY A 92 -4.89 5.53 2.93
N ASN A 93 -5.79 4.57 3.16
CA ASN A 93 -6.66 4.60 4.32
C ASN A 93 -5.92 4.42 5.65
N ASN A 94 -4.93 3.53 5.67
CA ASN A 94 -4.30 3.10 6.92
C ASN A 94 -3.00 3.84 7.23
N VAL A 95 -2.31 4.31 6.19
CA VAL A 95 -1.00 4.96 6.34
C VAL A 95 -0.70 5.91 5.18
N HIS A 96 0.03 6.98 5.50
CA HIS A 96 0.78 7.78 4.55
C HIS A 96 2.28 7.57 4.80
N ALA A 97 2.97 6.95 3.86
CA ALA A 97 4.41 6.68 3.95
C ALA A 97 5.20 7.64 3.05
N TYR A 98 6.25 8.25 3.60
CA TYR A 98 7.05 9.28 2.93
C TYR A 98 8.47 9.36 3.50
N THR A 99 9.33 10.15 2.87
CA THR A 99 10.61 10.53 3.47
C THR A 99 10.48 11.87 4.19
N ASP A 100 11.01 11.96 5.42
CA ASP A 100 11.12 13.21 6.17
C ASP A 100 12.60 13.58 6.40
N VAL A 101 13.22 14.14 5.36
CA VAL A 101 14.68 14.40 5.37
C VAL A 101 15.05 15.63 6.19
N ASP A 102 14.13 16.56 6.32
CA ASP A 102 14.34 17.80 7.07
C ASP A 102 13.83 17.75 8.51
N ALA A 103 13.29 16.60 8.94
CA ALA A 103 12.84 16.34 10.29
C ALA A 103 11.76 17.31 10.78
N ASN A 104 10.76 17.56 9.94
CA ASN A 104 9.67 18.46 10.27
C ASN A 104 8.33 17.73 10.55
N ASP A 105 8.34 16.39 10.59
CA ASP A 105 7.19 15.49 10.82
C ASP A 105 6.07 15.73 9.79
N SER A 106 6.43 16.05 8.54
CA SER A 106 5.46 16.37 7.49
C SER A 106 5.94 15.92 6.11
N PRO A 107 5.04 15.40 5.26
CA PRO A 107 5.41 14.97 3.92
C PRO A 107 5.75 16.16 3.01
N ASP A 108 6.96 16.17 2.51
CA ASP A 108 7.41 17.11 1.48
C ASP A 108 6.82 16.80 0.10
N ALA A 109 6.86 17.78 -0.78
CA ALA A 109 6.48 17.58 -2.18
C ALA A 109 7.39 16.52 -2.84
N GLY A 110 6.80 15.40 -3.27
CA GLY A 110 7.51 14.29 -3.91
C GLY A 110 8.21 13.33 -2.96
N SER A 111 8.01 13.44 -1.65
CA SER A 111 8.55 12.52 -0.65
C SER A 111 7.81 11.18 -0.63
N SER A 112 6.55 11.16 -1.10
CA SER A 112 5.74 9.94 -1.27
C SER A 112 5.85 9.45 -2.72
N PRO A 113 6.43 8.28 -2.98
CA PRO A 113 6.55 7.74 -4.33
C PRO A 113 5.22 7.62 -5.05
N ASP A 114 5.18 8.04 -6.32
CA ASP A 114 4.00 7.92 -7.18
C ASP A 114 4.06 6.60 -7.97
N CYS A 115 3.11 5.72 -7.72
CA CYS A 115 2.93 4.43 -8.38
C CYS A 115 2.20 4.56 -9.74
N GLY A 116 1.78 5.78 -10.08
CA GLY A 116 1.00 6.07 -11.29
C GLY A 116 -0.44 5.55 -11.25
N ALA A 117 -1.19 5.89 -12.26
CA ALA A 117 -2.63 5.55 -12.35
C ALA A 117 -2.93 4.03 -12.33
N SER A 118 -1.93 3.21 -12.64
CA SER A 118 -2.04 1.74 -12.59
C SER A 118 -1.62 1.17 -11.24
N LEU A 119 -1.25 2.00 -10.27
CA LEU A 119 -0.78 1.62 -8.94
C LEU A 119 0.35 0.57 -8.95
N VAL A 120 1.32 0.73 -9.85
CA VAL A 120 2.48 -0.16 -9.93
C VAL A 120 3.65 0.44 -9.14
N CYS A 121 3.73 0.12 -7.86
CA CYS A 121 4.78 0.59 -6.95
C CYS A 121 6.05 -0.26 -7.10
N SER A 122 6.76 -0.10 -8.22
CA SER A 122 7.97 -0.84 -8.56
C SER A 122 9.12 0.11 -8.86
N PHE A 123 9.95 0.37 -7.86
CA PHE A 123 11.07 1.30 -7.95
C PHE A 123 12.41 0.57 -7.92
N THR A 124 13.44 1.18 -8.49
CA THR A 124 14.80 0.63 -8.51
C THR A 124 15.37 0.58 -7.09
N LEU A 125 15.99 -0.55 -6.76
CA LEU A 125 16.80 -0.73 -5.55
C LEU A 125 18.22 -1.09 -5.99
N ASP A 126 19.16 -0.19 -5.72
CA ASP A 126 20.58 -0.42 -5.94
C ASP A 126 21.35 -0.30 -4.62
N LEU A 127 21.57 -1.44 -3.99
CA LEU A 127 22.27 -1.52 -2.70
C LEU A 127 23.78 -1.24 -2.79
N THR A 128 24.31 -0.92 -3.99
CA THR A 128 25.67 -0.40 -4.13
C THR A 128 25.75 1.10 -3.88
N GLN A 129 24.59 1.79 -3.89
CA GLN A 129 24.47 3.22 -3.71
C GLN A 129 24.12 3.58 -2.26
N ALA A 130 24.25 4.86 -1.94
CA ALA A 130 23.77 5.37 -0.64
C ALA A 130 22.23 5.25 -0.54
N PRO A 131 21.65 5.09 0.67
CA PRO A 131 20.21 4.97 0.88
C PRO A 131 19.36 6.04 0.19
N SER A 132 19.86 7.25 0.10
CA SER A 132 19.20 8.37 -0.60
C SER A 132 18.92 8.12 -2.10
N ALA A 133 19.63 7.17 -2.72
CA ALA A 133 19.45 6.85 -4.13
C ALA A 133 18.25 5.92 -4.41
N TYR A 134 17.71 5.24 -3.39
CA TYR A 134 16.61 4.29 -3.53
C TYR A 134 15.45 4.53 -2.54
N ARG A 135 15.28 5.78 -2.09
CA ARG A 135 14.15 6.19 -1.21
C ARG A 135 12.79 5.68 -1.68
N PRO A 136 12.41 5.78 -2.98
CA PRO A 136 11.11 5.28 -3.41
C PRO A 136 10.90 3.79 -3.14
N ALA A 137 11.94 2.97 -3.25
CA ALA A 137 11.86 1.55 -2.93
C ALA A 137 11.69 1.31 -1.42
N ALA A 138 12.40 2.08 -0.59
CA ALA A 138 12.33 2.00 0.87
C ALA A 138 10.95 2.44 1.39
N VAL A 139 10.45 3.60 0.94
CA VAL A 139 9.11 4.10 1.29
C VAL A 139 8.00 3.14 0.84
N THR A 140 8.14 2.50 -0.33
CA THR A 140 7.18 1.48 -0.78
C THR A 140 7.17 0.28 0.17
N ASN A 141 8.33 -0.16 0.65
CA ASN A 141 8.41 -1.25 1.62
C ASN A 141 7.80 -0.86 2.98
N LEU A 142 8.02 0.37 3.42
CA LEU A 142 7.42 0.93 4.64
C LEU A 142 5.88 1.01 4.52
N PHE A 143 5.36 1.50 3.38
CA PHE A 143 3.93 1.53 3.08
C PHE A 143 3.32 0.12 3.14
N TYR A 144 3.97 -0.85 2.50
CA TYR A 144 3.53 -2.24 2.52
C TYR A 144 3.45 -2.79 3.94
N PHE A 145 4.51 -2.64 4.75
CA PHE A 145 4.53 -3.24 6.10
C PHE A 145 3.53 -2.60 7.05
N ASN A 146 3.32 -1.29 7.00
CA ASN A 146 2.29 -0.65 7.82
C ASN A 146 0.89 -1.15 7.46
N ASN A 147 0.55 -1.22 6.17
CA ASN A 147 -0.73 -1.77 5.73
C ASN A 147 -0.86 -3.26 6.04
N PHE A 148 0.21 -4.04 5.85
CA PHE A 148 0.22 -5.46 6.21
C PHE A 148 -0.02 -5.67 7.71
N MET A 149 0.62 -4.88 8.57
CA MET A 149 0.42 -4.96 10.02
C MET A 149 -0.98 -4.55 10.42
N HIS A 150 -1.55 -3.49 9.81
CA HIS A 150 -2.96 -3.13 9.98
C HIS A 150 -3.86 -4.34 9.69
N ASP A 151 -3.73 -4.93 8.51
CA ASP A 151 -4.57 -6.04 8.06
C ASP A 151 -4.40 -7.30 8.92
N VAL A 152 -3.18 -7.57 9.42
CA VAL A 152 -2.90 -8.71 10.31
C VAL A 152 -3.49 -8.50 11.70
N THR A 153 -3.43 -7.30 12.25
CA THR A 153 -3.91 -7.03 13.62
C THR A 153 -5.43 -6.82 13.70
N TYR A 154 -6.07 -6.47 12.58
CA TYR A 154 -7.49 -6.22 12.50
C TYR A 154 -8.37 -7.37 13.06
N PRO A 155 -8.19 -8.65 12.66
CA PRO A 155 -9.00 -9.76 13.19
C PRO A 155 -8.72 -10.08 14.66
N PHE A 156 -7.69 -9.48 15.26
CA PHE A 156 -7.36 -9.64 16.68
C PHE A 156 -7.90 -8.50 17.54
N GLY A 157 -8.75 -7.63 17.00
CA GLY A 157 -9.45 -6.58 17.72
C GLY A 157 -8.78 -5.20 17.66
N PHE A 158 -7.75 -5.04 16.83
CA PHE A 158 -7.27 -3.71 16.46
C PHE A 158 -7.99 -3.27 15.18
N ASP A 159 -9.31 -3.14 15.34
CA ASP A 159 -10.27 -2.70 14.34
C ASP A 159 -10.73 -1.27 14.64
N GLU A 160 -11.70 -0.76 13.91
CA GLU A 160 -12.20 0.61 14.06
C GLU A 160 -12.75 0.88 15.46
N ALA A 161 -13.47 -0.07 16.04
CA ALA A 161 -13.99 0.05 17.41
C ALA A 161 -12.88 -0.10 18.46
N GLY A 162 -11.81 -0.80 18.12
CA GLY A 162 -10.62 -1.00 18.94
C GLY A 162 -9.59 0.13 18.84
N GLY A 163 -9.84 1.17 18.02
CA GLY A 163 -8.97 2.32 17.87
C GLY A 163 -7.79 2.06 16.94
N ASN A 164 -8.03 1.39 15.81
CA ASN A 164 -7.04 1.30 14.75
C ASN A 164 -6.85 2.67 14.05
N PHE A 165 -5.82 2.75 13.22
CA PHE A 165 -5.49 3.98 12.51
C PHE A 165 -6.01 3.93 11.08
N GLN A 166 -7.06 4.75 10.78
CA GLN A 166 -7.68 4.82 9.47
C GLN A 166 -8.22 6.22 9.17
N THR A 167 -8.12 6.64 7.91
CA THR A 167 -8.80 7.85 7.44
C THR A 167 -10.32 7.65 7.45
N ASN A 168 -10.79 6.52 6.95
CA ASN A 168 -12.21 6.18 6.85
C ASN A 168 -12.48 4.85 7.56
N ASN A 169 -13.34 4.89 8.56
CA ASN A 169 -13.74 3.72 9.34
C ASN A 169 -14.94 2.97 8.74
N TYR A 170 -15.35 3.27 7.51
CA TYR A 170 -16.43 2.59 6.79
C TYR A 170 -17.75 2.46 7.56
N GLY A 171 -17.95 3.30 8.57
CA GLY A 171 -19.14 3.27 9.45
C GLY A 171 -19.10 2.23 10.55
N ASN A 172 -17.96 1.58 10.79
CA ASN A 172 -17.78 0.53 11.81
C ASN A 172 -17.53 1.07 13.24
N GLY A 173 -17.59 2.39 13.43
CA GLY A 173 -17.35 3.04 14.73
C GLY A 173 -15.92 3.57 14.85
N GLY A 174 -15.49 3.87 16.09
CA GLY A 174 -14.19 4.48 16.35
C GLY A 174 -14.04 5.91 15.83
N LEU A 175 -12.85 6.48 15.98
CA LEU A 175 -12.46 7.76 15.39
C LEU A 175 -11.77 7.51 14.04
N GLY A 176 -12.05 8.32 13.06
CA GLY A 176 -11.38 8.30 11.76
C GLY A 176 -10.55 9.57 11.57
N ASN A 177 -9.90 9.68 10.40
CA ASN A 177 -8.95 10.74 10.06
C ASN A 177 -7.66 10.71 10.90
N ASP A 178 -7.25 9.53 11.30
CA ASP A 178 -6.10 9.26 12.16
C ASP A 178 -5.15 8.20 11.56
N SER A 179 -5.13 8.07 10.23
CA SER A 179 -4.21 7.18 9.54
C SER A 179 -2.74 7.41 9.96
N GLY A 180 -1.99 6.34 10.03
CA GLY A 180 -0.58 6.39 10.43
C GLY A 180 0.26 7.28 9.51
N MET A 181 1.18 8.05 10.09
CA MET A 181 2.24 8.76 9.36
C MET A 181 3.52 7.94 9.51
N ALA A 182 4.09 7.49 8.40
CA ALA A 182 5.25 6.61 8.41
C ALA A 182 6.42 7.23 7.66
N GLU A 183 7.49 7.50 8.38
CA GLU A 183 8.65 8.25 7.91
C GLU A 183 9.83 7.33 7.63
N GLU A 184 10.38 7.45 6.44
CA GLU A 184 11.56 6.75 5.99
C GLU A 184 12.72 7.72 5.85
N GLN A 185 13.91 7.35 6.31
CA GLN A 185 15.10 8.20 6.29
C GLN A 185 14.85 9.60 6.91
N ASP A 186 14.14 9.58 8.04
CA ASP A 186 13.91 10.77 8.87
C ASP A 186 15.23 11.41 9.26
N GLY A 187 15.32 12.74 9.07
CA GLY A 187 16.50 13.54 9.30
C GLY A 187 16.84 13.75 10.77
N THR A 188 15.97 13.35 11.70
CA THR A 188 16.16 13.57 13.15
C THR A 188 17.39 12.84 13.68
N SER A 189 17.66 11.62 13.21
CA SER A 189 18.74 10.79 13.73
C SER A 189 19.11 9.67 12.75
N THR A 190 20.22 9.00 13.01
CA THR A 190 20.66 7.80 12.27
C THR A 190 20.55 6.57 13.15
N ASP A 191 20.37 5.39 12.54
CA ASP A 191 20.26 4.10 13.23
C ASP A 191 19.20 4.11 14.35
N ASN A 192 18.07 4.77 14.08
CA ASN A 192 17.01 4.99 15.06
C ASN A 192 15.65 4.62 14.44
N ALA A 193 14.74 4.22 15.30
CA ALA A 193 13.31 4.11 15.01
C ALA A 193 12.54 4.58 16.25
N ASN A 194 11.45 5.32 16.03
CA ASN A 194 10.55 5.74 17.07
C ASN A 194 9.09 5.47 16.65
N PHE A 195 8.22 5.47 17.61
CA PHE A 195 6.79 5.37 17.40
C PHE A 195 6.09 6.20 18.47
N GLY A 196 5.13 6.99 18.06
CA GLY A 196 4.32 7.82 18.95
C GLY A 196 2.85 7.77 18.57
N THR A 197 1.98 7.67 19.57
CA THR A 197 0.53 7.87 19.39
C THR A 197 0.15 9.15 20.11
N PRO A 198 -0.25 10.22 19.39
CA PRO A 198 -0.87 11.37 20.04
C PRO A 198 -2.18 10.94 20.74
N ALA A 199 -2.61 11.71 21.72
CA ALA A 199 -3.93 11.51 22.31
C ALA A 199 -5.00 11.86 21.26
N ASP A 200 -6.05 11.04 21.19
CA ASP A 200 -7.25 11.30 20.40
C ASP A 200 -8.00 12.56 20.89
#